data_76c0df3ca9820e90f8670112013a0564
#
_entry.id   76c0df3ca9820e90f8670112013a0564
#
_cell.length_a   1.000
_cell.length_b   1.000
_cell.length_c   1.000
_cell.angle_alpha   90.00
_cell.angle_beta   90.00
_cell.angle_gamma   90.00
#
_symmetry.space_group_name_H-M   'P 1'
#
loop_
_entity.id
_entity.type
_entity.pdbx_description
1 polymer ?
#
loop_
_entity_poly.entity_id
_entity_poly.type
_entity_poly.pdbx_seq_one_letter_code
_entity_poly.pdbx_strand_id
1 'polypeptide(L)'
;MKRLLCILLLPSLVAADDDPRARDLGIPFDGTPGRYNAITDVPGVTVGFETIIRDLPDNKAVRSGVTAILPRGSETNNQPVYGGWFSLNGNGEMTGTTWVEESGFIEGPIMITNTHSVGAVHEGTIRWRFENGAADSSGYWWSLPVIAETWDGYLNDINGFHVRPEHAAAAIESASGGIVQEGNVGGGTAMNCFEYKCGTGTS
;
A
#
# COMPACT_ATOMS: atom_id res chain seq x y z
N MET A 1 19.27 46.46 23.61
CA MET A 1 19.72 45.03 23.75
C MET A 1 18.57 44.14 23.35
N LYS A 2 18.58 43.62 22.10
CA LYS A 2 17.58 42.67 21.60
C LYS A 2 18.07 41.23 21.92
N ARG A 3 17.33 40.52 22.75
CA ARG A 3 17.60 39.10 23.03
C ARG A 3 17.06 38.26 21.87
N LEU A 4 17.97 37.60 21.18
CA LEU A 4 17.65 36.63 20.13
C LEU A 4 17.27 35.30 20.83
N LEU A 5 16.01 34.89 20.70
CA LEU A 5 15.53 33.61 21.21
C LEU A 5 15.83 32.55 20.15
N CYS A 6 16.85 31.72 20.38
CA CYS A 6 17.13 30.55 19.53
C CYS A 6 16.16 29.44 19.92
N ILE A 7 15.18 29.16 19.07
CA ILE A 7 14.33 27.98 19.21
C ILE A 7 15.09 26.80 18.61
N LEU A 8 15.59 25.91 19.48
CA LEU A 8 16.12 24.60 19.07
C LEU A 8 14.94 23.71 18.68
N LEU A 9 14.77 23.50 17.39
CA LEU A 9 13.94 22.40 16.86
C LEU A 9 14.68 21.08 17.13
N LEU A 10 14.25 20.37 18.15
CA LEU A 10 14.62 18.97 18.33
C LEU A 10 13.91 18.15 17.24
N PRO A 11 14.63 17.32 16.50
CA PRO A 11 13.97 16.35 15.62
C PRO A 11 13.16 15.39 16.48
N SER A 12 11.85 15.30 16.23
CA SER A 12 11.02 14.24 16.79
C SER A 12 11.57 12.91 16.28
N LEU A 13 12.22 12.15 17.16
CA LEU A 13 12.42 10.72 16.92
C LEU A 13 11.02 10.10 16.82
N VAL A 14 10.63 9.71 15.61
CA VAL A 14 9.54 8.75 15.43
C VAL A 14 10.05 7.47 16.09
N ALA A 15 9.47 7.10 17.22
CA ALA A 15 9.72 5.80 17.81
C ALA A 15 9.33 4.76 16.75
N ALA A 16 10.27 3.92 16.35
CA ALA A 16 9.95 2.72 15.63
C ALA A 16 8.99 1.90 16.52
N ASP A 17 7.94 1.37 15.92
CA ASP A 17 7.02 0.46 16.60
C ASP A 17 7.88 -0.72 17.10
N ASP A 18 8.01 -0.86 18.43
CA ASP A 18 8.85 -1.89 19.08
C ASP A 18 8.14 -3.26 19.10
N ASP A 19 7.08 -3.44 18.32
CA ASP A 19 6.37 -4.72 18.23
C ASP A 19 7.27 -5.77 17.59
N PRO A 20 7.44 -6.95 18.23
CA PRO A 20 8.32 -7.99 17.72
C PRO A 20 7.80 -8.55 16.39
N ARG A 21 8.67 -8.58 15.40
CA ARG A 21 8.38 -9.16 14.10
C ARG A 21 8.49 -10.69 14.13
N ALA A 22 7.98 -11.36 13.13
CA ALA A 22 7.92 -12.83 13.09
C ALA A 22 9.30 -13.49 13.32
N ARG A 23 10.39 -12.95 12.77
CA ARG A 23 11.75 -13.47 13.01
C ARG A 23 12.21 -13.26 14.44
N ASP A 24 11.84 -12.17 15.09
CA ASP A 24 12.19 -11.87 16.49
C ASP A 24 11.50 -12.84 17.44
N LEU A 25 10.33 -13.35 17.04
CA LEU A 25 9.60 -14.40 17.74
C LEU A 25 10.13 -15.83 17.47
N GLY A 26 11.19 -15.96 16.67
CA GLY A 26 11.79 -17.24 16.33
C GLY A 26 11.02 -18.06 15.29
N ILE A 27 10.08 -17.46 14.57
CA ILE A 27 9.41 -18.11 13.45
C ILE A 27 10.43 -18.28 12.32
N PRO A 28 10.65 -19.54 11.85
CA PRO A 28 11.66 -19.80 10.83
C PRO A 28 11.20 -19.29 9.46
N PHE A 29 12.08 -18.54 8.80
CA PHE A 29 11.96 -18.15 7.40
C PHE A 29 13.25 -18.51 6.69
N ASP A 30 13.14 -18.99 5.48
CA ASP A 30 14.28 -19.21 4.60
C ASP A 30 14.91 -17.87 4.16
N GLY A 31 16.18 -17.94 3.78
CA GLY A 31 16.94 -16.78 3.29
C GLY A 31 17.57 -15.93 4.37
N THR A 32 18.38 -14.98 3.93
CA THR A 32 19.05 -13.99 4.78
C THR A 32 18.38 -12.64 4.57
N PRO A 33 17.82 -12.02 5.61
CA PRO A 33 17.18 -10.73 5.47
C PRO A 33 18.18 -9.63 5.11
N GLY A 34 17.73 -8.62 4.38
CA GLY A 34 18.46 -7.38 4.19
C GLY A 34 18.42 -6.50 5.45
N ARG A 35 18.87 -5.25 5.30
CA ARG A 35 19.03 -4.31 6.41
C ARG A 35 17.72 -4.04 7.16
N TYR A 36 16.61 -3.97 6.44
CA TYR A 36 15.29 -3.64 7.00
C TYR A 36 14.41 -4.88 7.19
N ASN A 37 14.88 -6.05 6.69
CA ASN A 37 14.06 -7.25 6.61
C ASN A 37 12.69 -6.93 5.98
N ALA A 38 12.69 -6.27 4.83
CA ALA A 38 11.51 -5.70 4.18
C ALA A 38 11.69 -5.64 2.66
N ILE A 39 10.59 -5.57 1.92
CA ILE A 39 10.60 -5.39 0.46
C ILE A 39 11.41 -4.16 0.02
N THR A 40 11.53 -3.16 0.87
CA THR A 40 12.33 -1.95 0.64
C THR A 40 13.84 -2.15 0.75
N ASP A 41 14.31 -3.34 1.09
CA ASP A 41 15.71 -3.73 0.91
C ASP A 41 16.09 -3.84 -0.57
N VAL A 42 15.11 -4.00 -1.46
CA VAL A 42 15.32 -3.88 -2.91
C VAL A 42 15.49 -2.40 -3.26
N PRO A 43 16.65 -1.99 -3.81
CA PRO A 43 16.91 -0.59 -4.12
C PRO A 43 15.86 0.02 -5.04
N GLY A 44 15.30 1.15 -4.62
CA GLY A 44 14.29 1.90 -5.36
C GLY A 44 12.84 1.51 -5.06
N VAL A 45 12.60 0.39 -4.38
CA VAL A 45 11.24 0.05 -3.93
C VAL A 45 10.85 0.93 -2.75
N THR A 46 9.65 1.52 -2.84
CA THR A 46 9.05 2.28 -1.74
C THR A 46 7.64 1.78 -1.43
N VAL A 47 7.21 1.94 -0.19
CA VAL A 47 5.89 1.53 0.29
C VAL A 47 5.23 2.70 1.00
N GLY A 48 3.95 2.92 0.73
CA GLY A 48 3.15 3.94 1.38
C GLY A 48 1.79 3.42 1.83
N PHE A 49 1.20 4.12 2.78
CA PHE A 49 -0.05 3.73 3.40
C PHE A 49 -0.99 4.92 3.56
N GLU A 50 -2.26 4.68 3.33
CA GLU A 50 -3.35 5.50 3.85
C GLU A 50 -4.22 4.61 4.72
N THR A 51 -4.30 4.92 6.00
CA THR A 51 -5.01 4.11 7.00
C THR A 51 -6.22 4.87 7.53
N ILE A 52 -7.40 4.26 7.46
CA ILE A 52 -8.67 4.86 7.86
C ILE A 52 -9.20 4.14 9.10
N ILE A 53 -9.09 4.79 10.25
CA ILE A 53 -9.60 4.30 11.54
C ILE A 53 -10.59 5.32 12.10
N ARG A 54 -11.86 4.92 12.18
CA ARG A 54 -12.93 5.80 12.65
C ARG A 54 -14.09 4.99 13.21
N ASP A 55 -14.58 5.36 14.39
CA ASP A 55 -15.81 4.80 14.95
C ASP A 55 -17.03 5.50 14.33
N LEU A 56 -18.07 4.73 14.13
CA LEU A 56 -19.33 5.17 13.58
C LEU A 56 -20.47 4.91 14.57
N PRO A 57 -21.64 5.57 14.41
CA PRO A 57 -22.85 5.21 15.15
C PRO A 57 -23.23 3.72 14.97
N ASP A 58 -24.14 3.24 15.81
CA ASP A 58 -24.73 1.91 15.75
C ASP A 58 -23.70 0.75 15.85
N ASN A 59 -22.66 0.96 16.65
CA ASN A 59 -21.59 -0.01 16.88
C ASN A 59 -20.86 -0.45 15.59
N LYS A 60 -20.81 0.42 14.59
CA LYS A 60 -20.04 0.24 13.37
C LYS A 60 -18.68 0.92 13.47
N ALA A 61 -17.76 0.52 12.62
CA ALA A 61 -16.43 1.12 12.55
C ALA A 61 -15.89 1.11 11.13
N VAL A 62 -15.07 2.11 10.80
CA VAL A 62 -14.18 2.05 9.64
C VAL A 62 -12.82 1.57 10.12
N ARG A 63 -12.35 0.49 9.57
CA ARG A 63 -11.04 -0.12 9.83
C ARG A 63 -10.55 -0.65 8.50
N SER A 64 -10.00 0.22 7.68
CA SER A 64 -9.61 -0.08 6.31
C SER A 64 -8.47 0.82 5.87
N GLY A 65 -8.09 0.74 4.60
CA GLY A 65 -7.08 1.61 4.04
C GLY A 65 -6.57 1.14 2.70
N VAL A 66 -5.50 1.78 2.26
CA VAL A 66 -4.82 1.52 1.00
C VAL A 66 -3.33 1.37 1.26
N THR A 67 -2.72 0.32 0.72
CA THR A 67 -1.27 0.15 0.63
C THR A 67 -0.84 0.42 -0.80
N ALA A 68 0.21 1.20 -0.99
CA ALA A 68 0.84 1.44 -2.28
C ALA A 68 2.27 0.89 -2.28
N ILE A 69 2.62 0.09 -3.27
CA ILE A 69 3.97 -0.41 -3.51
C ILE A 69 4.45 0.18 -4.82
N LEU A 70 5.54 0.94 -4.78
CA LEU A 70 6.13 1.58 -5.95
C LEU A 70 7.44 0.87 -6.29
N PRO A 71 7.45 0.01 -7.31
CA PRO A 71 8.64 -0.80 -7.65
C PRO A 71 9.87 0.02 -8.07
N ARG A 72 9.66 1.25 -8.51
CA ARG A 72 10.70 2.21 -8.94
C ARG A 72 10.64 3.55 -8.19
N GLY A 73 9.98 3.58 -7.02
CA GLY A 73 9.79 4.82 -6.26
C GLY A 73 9.16 5.91 -7.13
N SER A 74 9.76 7.10 -7.17
CA SER A 74 9.29 8.24 -7.98
C SER A 74 9.22 7.96 -9.49
N GLU A 75 10.03 7.02 -10.00
CA GLU A 75 10.08 6.67 -11.43
C GLU A 75 9.05 5.61 -11.84
N THR A 76 8.26 5.11 -10.90
CA THR A 76 7.27 4.03 -11.12
C THR A 76 6.31 4.32 -12.28
N ASN A 77 5.97 5.57 -12.54
CA ASN A 77 5.07 5.93 -13.64
C ASN A 77 5.65 5.70 -15.04
N ASN A 78 6.95 5.87 -15.18
CA ASN A 78 7.63 5.94 -16.48
C ASN A 78 8.56 4.75 -16.74
N GLN A 79 8.78 3.91 -15.72
CA GLN A 79 9.70 2.78 -15.81
C GLN A 79 9.01 1.50 -15.35
N PRO A 80 8.46 0.71 -16.28
CA PRO A 80 7.87 -0.59 -15.95
C PRO A 80 8.92 -1.55 -15.40
N VAL A 81 8.46 -2.51 -14.63
CA VAL A 81 9.30 -3.62 -14.11
C VAL A 81 8.79 -4.94 -14.64
N TYR A 82 9.68 -5.93 -14.76
CA TYR A 82 9.24 -7.29 -15.02
C TYR A 82 8.31 -7.76 -13.90
N GLY A 83 7.22 -8.40 -14.27
CA GLY A 83 6.24 -8.91 -13.33
C GLY A 83 5.60 -10.19 -13.80
N GLY A 84 5.08 -10.92 -12.84
CA GLY A 84 4.28 -12.11 -13.08
C GLY A 84 3.25 -12.24 -11.96
N TRP A 85 2.21 -13.00 -12.20
CA TRP A 85 1.21 -13.29 -11.19
C TRP A 85 0.81 -14.77 -11.24
N PHE A 86 0.21 -15.23 -10.18
CA PHE A 86 -0.32 -16.58 -10.08
C PHE A 86 -1.63 -16.57 -9.29
N SER A 87 -2.68 -17.20 -9.83
CA SER A 87 -3.94 -17.37 -9.11
C SER A 87 -3.87 -18.60 -8.22
N LEU A 88 -3.78 -18.39 -6.91
CA LEU A 88 -3.84 -19.48 -5.94
C LEU A 88 -5.25 -20.08 -5.86
N ASN A 89 -6.28 -19.23 -5.93
CA ASN A 89 -7.69 -19.59 -6.00
C ASN A 89 -8.48 -18.42 -6.60
N GLY A 90 -9.75 -18.64 -6.91
CA GLY A 90 -10.62 -17.65 -7.53
C GLY A 90 -11.49 -16.84 -6.55
N ASN A 91 -11.29 -16.98 -5.25
CA ASN A 91 -12.03 -16.20 -4.25
C ASN A 91 -11.23 -14.95 -3.83
N GLY A 92 -11.03 -14.06 -4.76
CA GLY A 92 -10.30 -12.82 -4.59
C GLY A 92 -10.35 -11.98 -5.86
N GLU A 93 -9.96 -10.73 -5.75
CA GLU A 93 -9.90 -9.79 -6.88
C GLU A 93 -8.49 -9.22 -7.03
N MET A 94 -7.99 -9.23 -8.26
CA MET A 94 -6.77 -8.51 -8.63
C MET A 94 -6.91 -8.00 -10.06
N THR A 95 -6.90 -6.68 -10.25
CA THR A 95 -6.99 -6.05 -11.56
C THR A 95 -5.65 -6.06 -12.29
N GLY A 96 -5.65 -5.80 -13.59
CA GLY A 96 -4.43 -5.67 -14.41
C GLY A 96 -3.69 -6.97 -14.71
N THR A 97 -4.11 -8.10 -14.14
CA THR A 97 -3.39 -9.39 -14.22
C THR A 97 -3.31 -9.95 -15.63
N THR A 98 -4.34 -9.76 -16.47
CA THR A 98 -4.33 -10.19 -17.88
C THR A 98 -3.23 -9.47 -18.69
N TRP A 99 -3.00 -8.20 -18.41
CA TRP A 99 -1.92 -7.45 -19.05
C TRP A 99 -0.54 -7.88 -18.54
N VAL A 100 -0.42 -8.10 -17.23
CA VAL A 100 0.83 -8.63 -16.64
C VAL A 100 1.19 -9.98 -17.24
N GLU A 101 0.19 -10.87 -17.42
CA GLU A 101 0.39 -12.19 -18.02
C GLU A 101 0.83 -12.11 -19.49
N GLU A 102 0.21 -11.22 -20.28
CA GLU A 102 0.53 -11.07 -21.70
C GLU A 102 1.85 -10.33 -21.94
N SER A 103 2.06 -9.22 -21.22
CA SER A 103 3.22 -8.35 -21.45
C SER A 103 4.48 -8.77 -20.69
N GLY A 104 4.33 -9.43 -19.54
CA GLY A 104 5.43 -9.69 -18.59
C GLY A 104 5.86 -8.46 -17.80
N PHE A 105 5.07 -7.38 -17.81
CA PHE A 105 5.41 -6.12 -17.13
C PHE A 105 4.31 -5.65 -16.19
N ILE A 106 4.75 -4.98 -15.12
CA ILE A 106 3.90 -4.17 -14.24
C ILE A 106 4.25 -2.70 -14.48
N GLU A 107 3.22 -1.91 -14.73
CA GLU A 107 3.31 -0.48 -15.02
C GLU A 107 2.62 0.34 -13.93
N GLY A 108 3.37 1.18 -13.25
CA GLY A 108 2.84 2.02 -12.18
C GLY A 108 2.84 1.34 -10.80
N PRO A 109 2.15 1.95 -9.82
CA PRO A 109 2.03 1.41 -8.48
C PRO A 109 1.20 0.11 -8.44
N ILE A 110 1.58 -0.79 -7.52
CA ILE A 110 0.76 -1.93 -7.11
C ILE A 110 0.01 -1.51 -5.84
N MET A 111 -1.32 -1.67 -5.84
CA MET A 111 -2.15 -1.21 -4.73
C MET A 111 -2.84 -2.40 -4.05
N ILE A 112 -3.09 -2.25 -2.74
CA ILE A 112 -3.83 -3.24 -1.95
C ILE A 112 -4.89 -2.49 -1.13
N THR A 113 -6.14 -2.95 -1.17
CA THR A 113 -7.25 -2.34 -0.42
C THR A 113 -8.34 -3.38 -0.14
N ASN A 114 -9.44 -2.98 0.51
CA ASN A 114 -10.52 -3.93 0.77
C ASN A 114 -11.29 -4.30 -0.51
N THR A 115 -11.97 -5.44 -0.46
CA THR A 115 -12.69 -6.06 -1.58
C THR A 115 -13.63 -5.08 -2.30
N HIS A 116 -14.43 -4.31 -1.58
CA HIS A 116 -15.41 -3.39 -2.19
C HIS A 116 -14.81 -2.07 -2.67
N SER A 117 -13.54 -1.82 -2.37
CA SER A 117 -12.87 -0.57 -2.72
C SER A 117 -11.87 -0.71 -3.88
N VAL A 118 -11.71 -1.90 -4.44
CA VAL A 118 -10.83 -2.14 -5.60
C VAL A 118 -11.14 -1.16 -6.73
N GLY A 119 -12.41 -0.95 -7.07
CA GLY A 119 -12.82 -0.01 -8.12
C GLY A 119 -12.46 1.45 -7.81
N ALA A 120 -12.64 1.91 -6.56
CA ALA A 120 -12.28 3.27 -6.15
C ALA A 120 -10.76 3.50 -6.20
N VAL A 121 -9.98 2.54 -5.71
CA VAL A 121 -8.51 2.62 -5.74
C VAL A 121 -7.98 2.50 -7.17
N HIS A 122 -8.62 1.69 -8.02
CA HIS A 122 -8.29 1.60 -9.44
C HIS A 122 -8.47 2.95 -10.14
N GLU A 123 -9.62 3.61 -9.94
CA GLU A 123 -9.87 4.96 -10.47
C GLU A 123 -8.83 5.96 -9.93
N GLY A 124 -8.60 5.98 -8.62
CA GLY A 124 -7.64 6.87 -7.98
C GLY A 124 -6.21 6.71 -8.51
N THR A 125 -5.78 5.47 -8.73
CA THR A 125 -4.46 5.16 -9.28
C THR A 125 -4.31 5.67 -10.72
N ILE A 126 -5.33 5.49 -11.56
CA ILE A 126 -5.31 6.02 -12.95
C ILE A 126 -5.25 7.54 -12.94
N ARG A 127 -6.07 8.21 -12.12
CA ARG A 127 -6.07 9.68 -11.98
C ARG A 127 -4.71 10.18 -11.54
N TRP A 128 -4.16 9.62 -10.49
CA TRP A 128 -2.83 10.01 -9.98
C TRP A 128 -1.75 9.83 -11.04
N ARG A 129 -1.73 8.70 -11.75
CA ARG A 129 -0.77 8.45 -12.85
C ARG A 129 -0.89 9.50 -13.96
N PHE A 130 -2.11 9.82 -14.38
CA PHE A 130 -2.38 10.84 -15.40
C PHE A 130 -1.87 12.21 -14.97
N GLU A 131 -2.16 12.63 -13.75
CA GLU A 131 -1.79 13.93 -13.18
C GLU A 131 -0.28 14.04 -12.92
N ASN A 132 0.41 12.93 -12.71
CA ASN A 132 1.84 12.86 -12.41
C ASN A 132 2.70 12.42 -13.60
N GLY A 133 2.26 12.71 -14.82
CA GLY A 133 3.10 12.67 -16.02
C GLY A 133 3.24 11.29 -16.69
N ALA A 134 2.37 10.33 -16.39
CA ALA A 134 2.32 9.08 -17.12
C ALA A 134 1.72 9.27 -18.53
N ALA A 135 0.79 10.22 -18.69
CA ALA A 135 0.14 10.50 -19.96
C ALA A 135 1.09 11.22 -20.92
N ASP A 136 1.08 10.79 -22.16
CA ASP A 136 1.80 11.45 -23.24
C ASP A 136 0.95 12.53 -23.96
N SER A 137 1.56 13.26 -24.89
CA SER A 137 0.91 14.32 -25.65
C SER A 137 -0.07 13.83 -26.72
N SER A 138 -0.16 12.52 -26.97
CA SER A 138 -1.05 11.94 -27.99
C SER A 138 -2.53 12.02 -27.58
N GLY A 139 -2.79 12.05 -26.27
CA GLY A 139 -4.13 11.97 -25.70
C GLY A 139 -4.75 10.56 -25.72
N TYR A 140 -3.99 9.55 -26.13
CA TYR A 140 -4.43 8.14 -26.19
C TYR A 140 -3.84 7.28 -25.06
N TRP A 141 -3.26 7.91 -24.04
CA TRP A 141 -2.72 7.19 -22.89
C TRP A 141 -3.79 6.36 -22.17
N TRP A 142 -3.41 5.18 -21.74
CA TRP A 142 -4.24 4.25 -20.99
C TRP A 142 -3.43 3.56 -19.90
N SER A 143 -4.10 2.96 -18.93
CA SER A 143 -3.47 2.26 -17.83
C SER A 143 -4.34 1.10 -17.36
N LEU A 144 -3.69 -0.01 -17.02
CA LEU A 144 -4.29 -1.20 -16.43
C LEU A 144 -3.60 -1.50 -15.09
N PRO A 145 -3.82 -0.67 -14.04
CA PRO A 145 -3.10 -0.81 -12.79
C PRO A 145 -3.45 -2.11 -12.06
N VAL A 146 -2.50 -2.59 -11.26
CA VAL A 146 -2.67 -3.77 -10.40
C VAL A 146 -3.21 -3.32 -9.06
N ILE A 147 -4.46 -3.70 -8.76
CA ILE A 147 -5.11 -3.47 -7.47
C ILE A 147 -5.53 -4.83 -6.93
N ALA A 148 -4.95 -5.23 -5.80
CA ALA A 148 -5.28 -6.46 -5.08
C ALA A 148 -6.25 -6.19 -3.93
N GLU A 149 -7.09 -7.17 -3.62
CA GLU A 149 -8.05 -7.06 -2.53
C GLU A 149 -7.58 -7.75 -1.26
N THR A 150 -8.09 -7.26 -0.12
CA THR A 150 -8.07 -7.91 1.19
C THR A 150 -9.45 -7.82 1.81
N TRP A 151 -9.95 -8.91 2.42
CA TRP A 151 -11.25 -8.87 3.03
C TRP A 151 -11.19 -8.38 4.47
N ASP A 152 -11.92 -7.31 4.81
CA ASP A 152 -11.93 -6.67 6.12
C ASP A 152 -13.32 -6.62 6.79
N GLY A 153 -14.30 -7.32 6.24
CA GLY A 153 -15.72 -7.20 6.60
C GLY A 153 -16.12 -7.62 8.02
N TYR A 154 -15.21 -8.22 8.81
CA TYR A 154 -15.50 -8.48 10.24
C TYR A 154 -15.38 -7.25 11.11
N LEU A 155 -14.39 -6.40 10.85
CA LEU A 155 -14.03 -5.27 11.70
C LEU A 155 -14.34 -3.93 11.04
N ASN A 156 -14.61 -3.94 9.74
CA ASN A 156 -14.91 -2.76 8.94
C ASN A 156 -16.36 -2.76 8.45
N ASP A 157 -16.99 -1.61 8.46
CA ASP A 157 -18.25 -1.38 7.72
C ASP A 157 -17.96 -1.35 6.21
N ILE A 158 -17.64 -2.53 5.66
CA ILE A 158 -17.19 -2.70 4.26
C ILE A 158 -18.20 -2.19 3.24
N ASN A 159 -19.52 -2.28 3.58
CA ASN A 159 -20.61 -1.82 2.72
C ASN A 159 -20.85 -0.30 2.82
N GLY A 160 -20.12 0.41 3.66
CA GLY A 160 -20.15 1.86 3.73
C GLY A 160 -19.28 2.56 2.67
N PHE A 161 -18.48 1.81 1.90
CA PHE A 161 -17.63 2.33 0.82
C PHE A 161 -16.75 3.50 1.25
N HIS A 162 -16.06 3.34 2.38
CA HIS A 162 -15.32 4.41 3.04
C HIS A 162 -13.99 4.76 2.37
N VAL A 163 -13.38 3.84 1.63
CA VAL A 163 -12.21 4.11 0.81
C VAL A 163 -12.65 4.81 -0.48
N ARG A 164 -11.96 5.89 -0.82
CA ARG A 164 -12.25 6.76 -1.96
C ARG A 164 -11.03 6.88 -2.87
N PRO A 165 -11.18 7.37 -4.13
CA PRO A 165 -10.05 7.54 -5.05
C PRO A 165 -8.89 8.37 -4.49
N GLU A 166 -9.18 9.41 -3.70
CA GLU A 166 -8.15 10.26 -3.06
C GLU A 166 -7.25 9.51 -2.08
N HIS A 167 -7.73 8.44 -1.44
CA HIS A 167 -6.92 7.62 -0.55
C HIS A 167 -5.85 6.82 -1.32
N ALA A 168 -6.09 6.51 -2.59
CA ALA A 168 -5.07 5.90 -3.44
C ALA A 168 -3.91 6.88 -3.68
N ALA A 169 -4.22 8.13 -4.02
CA ALA A 169 -3.21 9.18 -4.19
C ALA A 169 -2.42 9.40 -2.89
N ALA A 170 -3.12 9.52 -1.75
CA ALA A 170 -2.48 9.71 -0.44
C ALA A 170 -1.51 8.56 -0.10
N ALA A 171 -1.91 7.31 -0.33
CA ALA A 171 -1.03 6.16 -0.12
C ALA A 171 0.21 6.19 -1.02
N ILE A 172 0.05 6.56 -2.31
CA ILE A 172 1.16 6.67 -3.24
C ILE A 172 2.12 7.78 -2.82
N GLU A 173 1.60 8.95 -2.45
CA GLU A 173 2.39 10.13 -2.05
C GLU A 173 3.12 9.93 -0.71
N SER A 174 2.59 9.07 0.17
CA SER A 174 3.25 8.72 1.44
C SER A 174 4.40 7.72 1.28
N ALA A 175 4.61 7.15 0.08
CA ALA A 175 5.53 6.06 -0.12
C ALA A 175 7.00 6.45 0.15
N SER A 176 7.65 5.65 0.96
CA SER A 176 9.05 5.84 1.34
C SER A 176 9.81 4.51 1.39
N GLY A 177 11.15 4.60 1.30
CA GLY A 177 12.04 3.46 1.55
C GLY A 177 12.37 3.31 3.04
N GLY A 178 13.15 2.30 3.37
CA GLY A 178 13.57 2.03 4.75
C GLY A 178 12.63 1.06 5.48
N ILE A 179 12.44 1.27 6.77
CA ILE A 179 11.56 0.40 7.57
C ILE A 179 10.12 0.53 7.08
N VAL A 180 9.49 -0.60 6.83
CA VAL A 180 8.06 -0.69 6.45
C VAL A 180 7.24 -0.97 7.69
N GLN A 181 6.21 -0.18 7.91
CA GLN A 181 5.27 -0.38 9.01
C GLN A 181 4.45 -1.66 8.80
N GLU A 182 4.26 -2.44 9.86
CA GLU A 182 3.50 -3.69 9.85
C GLU A 182 2.22 -3.60 10.68
N GLY A 183 1.37 -4.61 10.62
CA GLY A 183 0.14 -4.70 11.43
C GLY A 183 -1.06 -3.98 10.83
N ASN A 184 -1.67 -3.11 11.60
CA ASN A 184 -2.94 -2.44 11.26
C ASN A 184 -2.73 -1.19 10.40
N VAL A 185 -2.12 -1.33 9.24
CA VAL A 185 -1.83 -0.23 8.33
C VAL A 185 -2.28 -0.54 6.89
N GLY A 186 -2.70 0.49 6.19
CA GLY A 186 -3.14 0.40 4.80
C GLY A 186 -4.21 -0.66 4.59
N GLY A 187 -4.10 -1.42 3.50
CA GLY A 187 -5.01 -2.52 3.15
C GLY A 187 -5.03 -3.67 4.15
N GLY A 188 -4.03 -3.78 5.05
CA GLY A 188 -3.99 -4.78 6.12
C GLY A 188 -4.75 -4.41 7.39
N THR A 189 -5.31 -3.20 7.50
CA THR A 189 -5.84 -2.62 8.75
C THR A 189 -6.85 -3.49 9.47
N ALA A 190 -7.83 -4.07 8.80
CA ALA A 190 -8.80 -4.98 9.41
C ALA A 190 -8.86 -6.32 8.69
N MET A 191 -7.82 -6.63 7.94
CA MET A 191 -7.76 -7.85 7.15
C MET A 191 -8.03 -9.08 8.00
N ASN A 192 -8.89 -9.94 7.51
CA ASN A 192 -9.13 -11.27 8.05
C ASN A 192 -8.52 -12.32 7.11
N CYS A 193 -7.73 -13.22 7.66
CA CYS A 193 -7.19 -14.38 6.95
C CYS A 193 -7.19 -15.62 7.85
N PHE A 194 -7.52 -16.76 7.28
CA PHE A 194 -7.61 -18.02 8.03
C PHE A 194 -8.48 -17.92 9.32
N GLU A 195 -9.56 -17.10 9.26
CA GLU A 195 -10.45 -16.79 10.39
C GLU A 195 -9.79 -16.01 11.55
N TYR A 196 -8.57 -15.52 11.38
CA TYR A 196 -7.87 -14.68 12.36
C TYR A 196 -7.77 -13.22 11.88
N LYS A 197 -7.55 -12.32 12.84
CA LYS A 197 -7.14 -10.96 12.53
C LYS A 197 -5.72 -10.98 11.95
N CYS A 198 -5.60 -10.56 10.72
CA CYS A 198 -4.32 -10.39 10.04
C CYS A 198 -3.91 -8.93 9.91
N GLY A 199 -2.89 -8.64 9.16
CA GLY A 199 -2.35 -7.29 8.96
C GLY A 199 -1.36 -7.23 7.81
N THR A 200 -0.78 -6.07 7.61
CA THR A 200 0.35 -5.90 6.70
C THR A 200 1.60 -6.54 7.30
N GLY A 201 2.37 -7.23 6.49
CA GLY A 201 3.68 -7.78 6.85
C GLY A 201 4.65 -7.65 5.69
N THR A 202 5.95 -7.65 5.99
CA THR A 202 7.04 -7.60 5.03
C THR A 202 8.26 -8.40 5.53
N SER A 203 9.10 -8.89 4.62
CA SER A 203 10.34 -9.58 4.97
C SER A 203 11.35 -9.57 3.82
#